data_4b502baf0f24176c80b40351d83d6371
#
_entry.id   4b502baf0f24176c80b40351d83d6371
#
_cell.length_a   1.000
_cell.length_b   1.000
_cell.length_c   1.000
_cell.angle_alpha   90.00
_cell.angle_beta   90.00
_cell.angle_gamma   90.00
#
_symmetry.space_group_name_H-M   'P 1'
#
loop_
_entity.id
_entity.type
_entity.pdbx_description
1 polymer ?
#
loop_
_entity_poly.entity_id
_entity_poly.type
_entity_poly.pdbx_seq_one_letter_code
_entity_poly.pdbx_strand_id
1 'polypeptide(L)'
;SNADKSFFEKDFAIKRTALRNLAVQPELEDILDTMTNECIVYDPNYVYVAEPYIEQTDLDDFTKEVQDKITNYMGKNYRKLYRMLKWRTNAWDDFKRFLVEGILSWEIVFDSLEKPTKIIGMVPIDPATLTKKYDNGKWYWVQYKGIQGKERQLLDSQIVYISYQETNIINRLSYLERLVRPFNIYRIIEQAQIIWTVTNAQYKMKFTIPTKNMNRVLAQQTLMTAMNRYKEDIKFVADTGELTINGQVNMPFNKEYWMPDNENGTPEIETIGGDGPELNDNDQLKFFKNMLYKISKIPLSRFDQESSETWFGAGATSVARTEIDFGRYVTRLRNPFAQIILKPLQ
;
A
#
# COMPACT_ATOMS: atom_id res chain seq x y z
N SER A 1 -22.35 9.47 11.73
CA SER A 1 -21.05 9.08 12.31
C SER A 1 -20.11 8.74 11.18
N ASN A 2 -18.81 9.09 11.30
CA ASN A 2 -17.80 8.83 10.25
C ASN A 2 -17.53 7.33 10.01
N ALA A 3 -18.03 6.45 10.85
CA ALA A 3 -17.86 5.00 10.73
C ALA A 3 -18.65 4.41 9.54
N ASP A 4 -19.76 5.01 9.16
CA ASP A 4 -20.65 4.49 8.13
C ASP A 4 -20.37 5.03 6.72
N LYS A 5 -19.42 5.97 6.59
CA LYS A 5 -19.03 6.52 5.29
C LYS A 5 -18.09 5.55 4.57
N SER A 6 -18.24 5.47 3.25
CA SER A 6 -17.30 4.74 2.42
C SER A 6 -15.88 5.29 2.60
N PHE A 7 -14.85 4.49 2.32
CA PHE A 7 -13.45 4.92 2.43
C PHE A 7 -13.19 6.24 1.67
N PHE A 8 -13.82 6.41 0.53
CA PHE A 8 -13.63 7.58 -0.35
C PHE A 8 -14.31 8.86 0.17
N GLU A 9 -15.26 8.75 1.08
CA GLU A 9 -16.00 9.86 1.66
C GLU A 9 -15.45 10.32 3.02
N LYS A 10 -14.43 9.62 3.54
CA LYS A 10 -13.82 9.95 4.84
C LYS A 10 -12.99 11.22 4.74
N ASP A 11 -12.88 11.93 5.87
CA ASP A 11 -12.01 13.09 6.00
C ASP A 11 -10.56 12.73 5.67
N PHE A 12 -9.81 13.68 5.12
CA PHE A 12 -8.43 13.49 4.68
C PHE A 12 -7.51 12.93 5.77
N ALA A 13 -7.63 13.40 7.01
CA ALA A 13 -6.81 12.91 8.12
C ALA A 13 -7.08 11.42 8.44
N ILE A 14 -8.35 11.01 8.40
CA ILE A 14 -8.77 9.62 8.64
C ILE A 14 -8.29 8.73 7.48
N LYS A 15 -8.46 9.19 6.23
CA LYS A 15 -7.92 8.49 5.04
C LYS A 15 -6.43 8.27 5.14
N ARG A 16 -5.67 9.31 5.51
CA ARG A 16 -4.22 9.24 5.62
C ARG A 16 -3.77 8.21 6.65
N THR A 17 -4.41 8.16 7.81
CA THR A 17 -4.12 7.16 8.83
C THR A 17 -4.43 5.74 8.33
N ALA A 18 -5.57 5.56 7.67
CA ALA A 18 -5.94 4.28 7.09
C ALA A 18 -4.98 3.84 5.97
N LEU A 19 -4.54 4.76 5.10
CA LEU A 19 -3.56 4.49 4.05
C LEU A 19 -2.19 4.10 4.62
N ARG A 20 -1.74 4.76 5.70
CA ARG A 20 -0.49 4.38 6.39
C ARG A 20 -0.57 2.96 6.95
N ASN A 21 -1.68 2.60 7.57
CA ASN A 21 -1.88 1.24 8.09
C ASN A 21 -1.94 0.19 6.97
N LEU A 22 -2.50 0.54 5.82
CA LEU A 22 -2.52 -0.35 4.65
C LEU A 22 -1.14 -0.48 3.99
N ALA A 23 -0.33 0.59 3.99
CA ALA A 23 0.99 0.59 3.37
C ALA A 23 1.99 -0.38 4.00
N VAL A 24 1.71 -0.86 5.23
CA VAL A 24 2.53 -1.85 5.95
C VAL A 24 2.16 -3.29 5.57
N GLN A 25 1.08 -3.49 4.80
CA GLN A 25 0.70 -4.83 4.35
C GLN A 25 1.70 -5.34 3.30
N PRO A 26 2.20 -6.59 3.40
CA PRO A 26 3.34 -7.06 2.62
C PRO A 26 3.19 -6.88 1.10
N GLU A 27 2.01 -7.18 0.54
CA GLU A 27 1.78 -7.07 -0.90
C GLU A 27 1.76 -5.61 -1.37
N LEU A 28 1.22 -4.70 -0.55
CA LEU A 28 1.19 -3.28 -0.86
C LEU A 28 2.55 -2.63 -0.62
N GLU A 29 3.28 -3.08 0.39
CA GLU A 29 4.63 -2.63 0.66
C GLU A 29 5.57 -2.97 -0.49
N ASP A 30 5.53 -4.21 -1.00
CA ASP A 30 6.31 -4.66 -2.16
C ASP A 30 6.03 -3.81 -3.41
N ILE A 31 4.75 -3.51 -3.69
CA ILE A 31 4.35 -2.61 -4.78
C ILE A 31 4.90 -1.19 -4.58
N LEU A 32 4.81 -0.66 -3.36
CA LEU A 32 5.29 0.69 -3.04
C LEU A 32 6.80 0.78 -3.15
N ASP A 33 7.53 -0.22 -2.66
CA ASP A 33 8.99 -0.28 -2.70
C ASP A 33 9.49 -0.42 -4.13
N THR A 34 8.87 -1.30 -4.91
CA THR A 34 9.19 -1.45 -6.35
C THR A 34 8.98 -0.12 -7.09
N MET A 35 7.84 0.55 -6.88
CA MET A 35 7.56 1.83 -7.52
C MET A 35 8.54 2.92 -7.05
N THR A 36 8.86 2.96 -5.76
CA THR A 36 9.78 3.94 -5.20
C THR A 36 11.19 3.74 -5.72
N ASN A 37 11.67 2.49 -5.79
CA ASN A 37 12.99 2.15 -6.31
C ASN A 37 13.16 2.55 -7.79
N GLU A 38 12.09 2.41 -8.58
CA GLU A 38 12.11 2.87 -9.98
C GLU A 38 12.10 4.39 -10.12
N CYS A 39 11.41 5.08 -9.21
CA CYS A 39 11.32 6.54 -9.27
C CYS A 39 12.55 7.22 -8.69
N ILE A 40 13.11 6.70 -7.60
CA ILE A 40 14.27 7.23 -6.90
C ILE A 40 15.43 6.24 -7.08
N VAL A 41 16.17 6.41 -8.17
CA VAL A 41 17.34 5.57 -8.47
C VAL A 41 18.52 6.04 -7.64
N TYR A 42 19.02 5.16 -6.77
CA TYR A 42 20.22 5.41 -6.01
C TYR A 42 21.43 4.80 -6.73
N ASP A 43 22.32 5.64 -7.19
CA ASP A 43 23.61 5.22 -7.73
C ASP A 43 24.73 5.62 -6.75
N PRO A 44 25.54 4.68 -6.24
CA PRO A 44 26.66 5.00 -5.35
C PRO A 44 27.72 5.91 -5.99
N ASN A 45 27.81 5.93 -7.32
CA ASN A 45 28.73 6.81 -8.05
C ASN A 45 28.20 8.24 -8.19
N TYR A 46 26.87 8.45 -8.10
CA TYR A 46 26.24 9.76 -8.16
C TYR A 46 25.90 10.25 -6.77
N VAL A 47 26.42 11.41 -6.42
CA VAL A 47 26.16 12.03 -5.10
C VAL A 47 24.72 12.52 -4.99
N TYR A 48 24.01 12.66 -6.10
CA TYR A 48 22.68 13.26 -6.16
C TYR A 48 21.68 12.33 -6.83
N VAL A 49 20.47 12.25 -6.27
CA VAL A 49 19.33 11.51 -6.85
C VAL A 49 18.82 12.20 -8.13
N ALA A 50 19.04 13.49 -8.27
CA ALA A 50 18.72 14.28 -9.45
C ALA A 50 19.81 15.32 -9.69
N GLU A 51 20.00 15.74 -10.94
CA GLU A 51 20.92 16.80 -11.31
C GLU A 51 20.16 17.99 -11.89
N PRO A 52 20.59 19.24 -11.60
CA PRO A 52 20.00 20.41 -12.25
C PRO A 52 20.42 20.44 -13.72
N TYR A 53 19.43 20.51 -14.58
CA TYR A 53 19.64 20.65 -16.02
C TYR A 53 19.01 21.98 -16.48
N ILE A 54 19.78 22.74 -17.27
CA ILE A 54 19.32 23.97 -17.93
C ILE A 54 19.27 23.67 -19.42
N GLU A 55 18.16 23.96 -20.07
CA GLU A 55 18.08 23.74 -21.51
C GLU A 55 19.06 24.63 -22.25
N GLN A 56 19.75 24.07 -23.24
CA GLN A 56 20.75 24.80 -24.03
C GLN A 56 20.12 26.02 -24.73
N THR A 57 18.89 25.89 -25.18
CA THR A 57 18.12 26.97 -25.82
C THR A 57 17.96 28.19 -24.93
N ASP A 58 17.86 28.02 -23.61
CA ASP A 58 17.76 29.14 -22.67
C ASP A 58 19.11 29.84 -22.44
N LEU A 59 20.20 29.23 -22.87
CA LEU A 59 21.55 29.74 -22.72
C LEU A 59 22.17 30.28 -24.00
N ASP A 60 21.56 30.02 -25.17
CA ASP A 60 22.14 30.39 -26.50
C ASP A 60 22.37 31.89 -26.68
N ASP A 61 21.57 32.72 -26.02
CA ASP A 61 21.71 34.18 -26.07
C ASP A 61 22.88 34.74 -25.23
N PHE A 62 23.55 33.87 -24.44
CA PHE A 62 24.59 34.30 -23.53
C PHE A 62 25.98 33.83 -24.02
N THR A 63 27.01 34.60 -23.65
CA THR A 63 28.41 34.21 -23.89
C THR A 63 28.76 33.00 -23.01
N LYS A 64 29.69 32.15 -23.46
CA LYS A 64 30.12 30.93 -22.72
C LYS A 64 30.50 31.20 -21.27
N GLU A 65 31.17 32.33 -21.01
CA GLU A 65 31.52 32.71 -19.62
C GLU A 65 30.30 32.95 -18.73
N VAL A 66 29.23 33.54 -19.32
CA VAL A 66 27.97 33.77 -18.61
C VAL A 66 27.20 32.47 -18.42
N GLN A 67 27.19 31.59 -19.43
CA GLN A 67 26.59 30.26 -19.33
C GLN A 67 27.22 29.45 -18.20
N ASP A 68 28.55 29.41 -18.12
CA ASP A 68 29.31 28.73 -17.07
C ASP A 68 29.02 29.30 -15.69
N LYS A 69 28.90 30.62 -15.55
CA LYS A 69 28.54 31.28 -14.29
C LYS A 69 27.12 30.92 -13.84
N ILE A 70 26.15 30.92 -14.75
CA ILE A 70 24.76 30.54 -14.47
C ILE A 70 24.70 29.10 -14.02
N THR A 71 25.33 28.17 -14.78
CA THR A 71 25.34 26.73 -14.47
C THR A 71 25.98 26.46 -13.11
N ASN A 72 27.12 27.11 -12.84
CA ASN A 72 27.82 26.98 -11.55
C ASN A 72 27.00 27.54 -10.39
N TYR A 73 26.31 28.67 -10.58
CA TYR A 73 25.45 29.28 -9.56
C TYR A 73 24.24 28.38 -9.24
N MET A 74 23.56 27.89 -10.27
CA MET A 74 22.45 26.96 -10.13
C MET A 74 22.90 25.65 -9.45
N GLY A 75 24.00 25.07 -9.88
CA GLY A 75 24.55 23.86 -9.27
C GLY A 75 24.93 24.04 -7.80
N LYS A 76 25.45 25.24 -7.41
CA LYS A 76 25.75 25.56 -6.02
C LYS A 76 24.49 25.67 -5.16
N ASN A 77 23.45 26.32 -5.64
CA ASN A 77 22.18 26.49 -4.93
C ASN A 77 21.44 25.16 -4.84
N TYR A 78 21.42 24.38 -5.91
CA TYR A 78 20.88 23.02 -5.91
C TYR A 78 21.53 22.16 -4.83
N ARG A 79 22.88 22.11 -4.79
CA ARG A 79 23.62 21.33 -3.79
C ARG A 79 23.30 21.79 -2.36
N LYS A 80 23.05 23.09 -2.15
CA LYS A 80 22.65 23.64 -0.86
C LYS A 80 21.26 23.13 -0.44
N LEU A 81 20.26 23.21 -1.32
CA LEU A 81 18.92 22.69 -1.08
C LEU A 81 18.91 21.17 -0.85
N TYR A 82 19.66 20.45 -1.66
CA TYR A 82 19.82 19.01 -1.53
C TYR A 82 20.32 18.60 -0.13
N ARG A 83 21.29 19.35 0.42
CA ARG A 83 21.78 19.13 1.79
C ARG A 83 20.77 19.53 2.84
N MET A 84 20.03 20.63 2.65
CA MET A 84 18.99 21.06 3.59
C MET A 84 17.87 20.04 3.74
N LEU A 85 17.45 19.41 2.64
CA LEU A 85 16.47 18.35 2.62
C LEU A 85 17.02 17.00 3.09
N LYS A 86 18.36 16.87 3.22
CA LYS A 86 19.05 15.59 3.45
C LYS A 86 18.62 14.52 2.42
N TRP A 87 18.46 14.91 1.17
CA TRP A 87 17.83 14.10 0.14
C TRP A 87 18.61 12.84 -0.21
N ARG A 88 19.90 12.78 0.08
CA ARG A 88 20.67 11.54 -0.07
C ARG A 88 20.09 10.38 0.76
N THR A 89 19.49 10.70 1.92
CA THR A 89 18.90 9.69 2.83
C THR A 89 17.38 9.69 2.78
N ASN A 90 16.77 10.85 2.67
CA ASN A 90 15.33 11.01 2.89
C ASN A 90 14.52 10.99 1.58
N ALA A 91 15.14 11.11 0.40
CA ALA A 91 14.38 11.20 -0.86
C ALA A 91 13.52 9.96 -1.12
N TRP A 92 14.03 8.78 -0.80
CA TRP A 92 13.29 7.54 -0.94
C TRP A 92 12.08 7.48 0.01
N ASP A 93 12.28 7.80 1.28
CA ASP A 93 11.22 7.81 2.29
C ASP A 93 10.17 8.88 1.98
N ASP A 94 10.60 10.08 1.56
CA ASP A 94 9.69 11.15 1.16
C ASP A 94 8.88 10.75 -0.08
N PHE A 95 9.50 10.06 -1.05
CA PHE A 95 8.77 9.59 -2.22
C PHE A 95 7.78 8.47 -1.87
N LYS A 96 8.17 7.48 -1.06
CA LYS A 96 7.27 6.44 -0.55
C LYS A 96 6.08 7.08 0.18
N ARG A 97 6.35 8.07 1.04
CA ARG A 97 5.30 8.82 1.72
C ARG A 97 4.40 9.59 0.75
N PHE A 98 4.95 10.15 -0.34
CA PHE A 98 4.17 10.78 -1.40
C PHE A 98 3.23 9.79 -2.09
N LEU A 99 3.65 8.57 -2.36
CA LEU A 99 2.80 7.53 -2.94
C LEU A 99 1.68 7.09 -1.99
N VAL A 100 1.95 7.06 -0.68
CA VAL A 100 0.99 6.65 0.36
C VAL A 100 -0.02 7.74 0.66
N GLU A 101 0.46 8.96 0.95
CA GLU A 101 -0.38 10.06 1.43
C GLU A 101 -0.91 10.95 0.28
N GLY A 102 -0.27 10.91 -0.88
CA GLY A 102 -0.62 11.68 -2.05
C GLY A 102 -0.24 13.15 -2.01
N ILE A 103 0.08 13.69 -0.84
CA ILE A 103 0.40 15.10 -0.66
C ILE A 103 1.55 15.24 0.33
N LEU A 104 2.50 16.10 -0.02
CA LEU A 104 3.53 16.56 0.89
C LEU A 104 3.65 18.08 0.84
N SER A 105 4.07 18.68 1.93
CA SER A 105 4.30 20.11 2.00
C SER A 105 5.46 20.49 2.90
N TRP A 106 6.17 21.53 2.49
CA TRP A 106 7.28 22.14 3.23
C TRP A 106 7.14 23.64 3.28
N GLU A 107 7.58 24.23 4.37
CA GLU A 107 7.79 25.66 4.48
C GLU A 107 9.22 25.99 4.10
N ILE A 108 9.39 26.99 3.25
CA ILE A 108 10.67 27.59 2.95
C ILE A 108 10.93 28.69 3.99
N VAL A 109 11.97 28.51 4.78
CA VAL A 109 12.37 29.48 5.81
C VAL A 109 13.42 30.42 5.24
N PHE A 110 13.10 31.70 5.20
CA PHE A 110 14.00 32.76 4.77
C PHE A 110 14.73 33.43 5.94
N ASP A 111 15.85 34.08 5.64
CA ASP A 111 16.64 34.86 6.61
C ASP A 111 15.89 36.10 7.13
N SER A 112 15.05 36.71 6.28
CA SER A 112 14.19 37.83 6.63
C SER A 112 12.86 37.72 5.86
N LEU A 113 11.76 38.08 6.51
CA LEU A 113 10.44 38.11 5.88
C LEU A 113 10.23 39.39 5.06
N GLU A 114 10.88 40.52 5.45
CA GLU A 114 10.72 41.80 4.76
C GLU A 114 11.58 41.88 3.48
N LYS A 115 12.81 41.38 3.56
CA LYS A 115 13.76 41.34 2.43
C LYS A 115 14.47 39.99 2.40
N PRO A 116 13.85 38.99 1.85
CA PRO A 116 14.45 37.66 1.78
C PRO A 116 15.66 37.66 0.84
N THR A 117 16.84 37.29 1.36
CA THR A 117 18.07 37.17 0.57
C THR A 117 18.53 35.73 0.40
N LYS A 118 18.20 34.88 1.36
CA LYS A 118 18.64 33.46 1.34
C LYS A 118 17.59 32.56 1.99
N ILE A 119 17.57 31.33 1.49
CA ILE A 119 16.86 30.23 2.13
C ILE A 119 17.77 29.68 3.24
N ILE A 120 17.27 29.66 4.47
CA ILE A 120 17.95 29.12 5.65
C ILE A 120 17.63 27.63 5.81
N GLY A 121 16.38 27.22 5.54
CA GLY A 121 15.94 25.84 5.70
C GLY A 121 14.62 25.53 5.00
N MET A 122 14.29 24.24 4.96
CA MET A 122 12.98 23.74 4.54
C MET A 122 12.45 22.85 5.67
N VAL A 123 11.26 23.16 6.15
CA VAL A 123 10.62 22.45 7.28
C VAL A 123 9.36 21.76 6.78
N PRO A 124 9.21 20.45 7.00
CA PRO A 124 7.99 19.75 6.62
C PRO A 124 6.80 20.26 7.44
N ILE A 125 5.70 20.52 6.75
CA ILE A 125 4.41 20.89 7.37
C ILE A 125 3.40 19.78 7.08
N ASP A 126 2.49 19.54 8.05
CA ASP A 126 1.38 18.63 7.82
C ASP A 126 0.40 19.22 6.80
N PRO A 127 0.23 18.60 5.62
CA PRO A 127 -0.69 19.09 4.59
C PRO A 127 -2.14 19.23 5.06
N ALA A 128 -2.56 18.44 6.07
CA ALA A 128 -3.91 18.52 6.62
C ALA A 128 -4.19 19.85 7.33
N THR A 129 -3.15 20.54 7.77
CA THR A 129 -3.26 21.83 8.45
C THR A 129 -3.26 23.02 7.49
N LEU A 130 -2.97 22.80 6.20
CA LEU A 130 -2.84 23.84 5.20
C LEU A 130 -4.10 23.98 4.34
N THR A 131 -4.55 25.21 4.17
CA THR A 131 -5.62 25.55 3.23
C THR A 131 -5.18 26.71 2.35
N LYS A 132 -5.31 26.54 1.03
CA LYS A 132 -5.03 27.60 0.06
C LYS A 132 -6.23 28.51 -0.05
N LYS A 133 -6.03 29.81 0.09
CA LYS A 133 -7.06 30.84 -0.04
C LYS A 133 -6.65 31.88 -1.10
N TYR A 134 -7.64 32.52 -1.70
CA TYR A 134 -7.45 33.59 -2.68
C TYR A 134 -8.09 34.87 -2.14
N ASP A 135 -7.31 35.93 -2.06
CA ASP A 135 -7.81 37.23 -1.64
C ASP A 135 -7.04 38.36 -2.37
N ASN A 136 -7.73 39.42 -2.75
CA ASN A 136 -7.15 40.61 -3.40
C ASN A 136 -6.21 40.32 -4.60
N GLY A 137 -6.56 39.31 -5.41
CA GLY A 137 -5.77 38.96 -6.59
C GLY A 137 -4.55 38.09 -6.31
N LYS A 138 -4.32 37.67 -5.07
CA LYS A 138 -3.16 36.87 -4.66
C LYS A 138 -3.58 35.58 -3.95
N TRP A 139 -2.82 34.53 -4.21
CA TRP A 139 -2.94 33.28 -3.48
C TRP A 139 -2.07 33.32 -2.22
N TYR A 140 -2.63 32.83 -1.12
CA TYR A 140 -1.90 32.63 0.14
C TYR A 140 -2.36 31.35 0.82
N TRP A 141 -1.58 30.87 1.77
CA TRP A 141 -1.86 29.68 2.54
C TRP A 141 -2.20 30.05 3.98
N VAL A 142 -3.16 29.35 4.55
CA VAL A 142 -3.48 29.46 5.98
C VAL A 142 -3.17 28.13 6.62
N GLN A 143 -2.28 28.15 7.61
CA GLN A 143 -2.00 27.01 8.46
C GLN A 143 -2.88 27.10 9.71
N TYR A 144 -3.77 26.12 9.84
CA TYR A 144 -4.60 25.96 11.03
C TYR A 144 -3.85 25.14 12.07
N LYS A 145 -3.96 25.49 13.34
CA LYS A 145 -3.23 24.85 14.46
C LYS A 145 -1.70 24.88 14.28
N GLY A 146 -1.17 25.98 13.78
CA GLY A 146 0.26 26.22 13.73
C GLY A 146 0.90 26.26 15.13
N ILE A 147 2.13 26.74 15.20
CA ILE A 147 2.86 26.88 16.49
C ILE A 147 1.97 27.64 17.49
N GLN A 148 1.74 27.06 18.66
CA GLN A 148 0.86 27.58 19.73
C GLN A 148 -0.65 27.59 19.41
N GLY A 149 -1.14 26.80 18.43
CA GLY A 149 -2.56 26.70 18.12
C GLY A 149 -3.17 27.92 17.41
N LYS A 150 -2.35 28.90 16.99
CA LYS A 150 -2.80 30.08 16.26
C LYS A 150 -2.81 29.84 14.75
N GLU A 151 -3.73 30.48 14.04
CA GLU A 151 -3.72 30.54 12.59
C GLU A 151 -2.53 31.37 12.12
N ARG A 152 -1.84 30.88 11.09
CA ARG A 152 -0.69 31.55 10.49
C ARG A 152 -0.91 31.68 8.98
N GLN A 153 -0.76 32.91 8.48
CA GLN A 153 -0.77 33.15 7.05
C GLN A 153 0.64 33.01 6.49
N LEU A 154 0.75 32.33 5.35
CA LEU A 154 2.00 32.10 4.63
C LEU A 154 1.82 32.50 3.17
N LEU A 155 2.81 33.12 2.60
CA LEU A 155 2.82 33.46 1.19
C LEU A 155 2.94 32.20 0.31
N ASP A 156 2.43 32.24 -0.91
CA ASP A 156 2.56 31.10 -1.83
C ASP A 156 4.03 30.76 -2.13
N SER A 157 4.92 31.77 -2.11
CA SER A 157 6.38 31.58 -2.24
C SER A 157 7.04 30.88 -1.06
N GLN A 158 6.40 30.86 0.12
CA GLN A 158 6.93 30.23 1.32
C GLN A 158 6.54 28.74 1.44
N ILE A 159 5.62 28.27 0.60
CA ILE A 159 5.11 26.91 0.69
C ILE A 159 5.45 26.13 -0.56
N VAL A 160 6.13 25.01 -0.39
CA VAL A 160 6.20 23.95 -1.40
C VAL A 160 5.11 22.96 -1.09
N TYR A 161 4.18 22.81 -2.00
CA TYR A 161 3.05 21.89 -1.91
C TYR A 161 3.01 21.03 -3.15
N ILE A 162 3.11 19.73 -2.98
CA ILE A 162 3.03 18.76 -4.06
C ILE A 162 1.85 17.83 -3.85
N SER A 163 1.16 17.50 -4.93
CA SER A 163 0.00 16.61 -4.93
C SER A 163 0.14 15.58 -6.04
N TYR A 164 -0.22 14.34 -5.74
CA TYR A 164 -0.24 13.24 -6.72
C TYR A 164 -1.29 13.50 -7.81
N GLN A 165 -2.50 13.80 -7.39
CA GLN A 165 -3.61 14.15 -8.27
C GLN A 165 -4.65 14.93 -7.47
N GLU A 166 -4.87 16.16 -7.85
CA GLU A 166 -5.90 17.01 -7.26
C GLU A 166 -7.08 17.10 -8.22
N THR A 167 -8.10 16.27 -8.01
CA THR A 167 -9.33 16.29 -8.83
C THR A 167 -10.36 17.25 -8.28
N ASN A 168 -10.35 17.45 -6.95
CA ASN A 168 -11.20 18.39 -6.24
C ASN A 168 -10.48 18.84 -4.97
N ILE A 169 -10.80 20.03 -4.46
CA ILE A 169 -10.23 20.53 -3.19
C ILE A 169 -10.48 19.57 -2.02
N ILE A 170 -11.51 18.74 -2.12
CA ILE A 170 -11.98 17.83 -1.06
C ILE A 170 -11.47 16.39 -1.27
N ASN A 171 -11.32 15.92 -2.52
CA ASN A 171 -10.96 14.52 -2.84
C ASN A 171 -9.54 14.46 -3.41
N ARG A 172 -8.56 14.41 -2.53
CA ARG A 172 -7.15 14.25 -2.88
C ARG A 172 -6.81 12.78 -2.91
N LEU A 173 -6.42 12.29 -4.09
CA LEU A 173 -6.09 10.88 -4.31
C LEU A 173 -4.59 10.66 -4.16
N SER A 174 -4.23 9.55 -3.51
CA SER A 174 -2.87 9.02 -3.49
C SER A 174 -2.71 7.87 -4.48
N TYR A 175 -1.46 7.50 -4.77
CA TYR A 175 -1.20 6.30 -5.56
C TYR A 175 -1.77 5.06 -4.88
N LEU A 176 -1.60 4.91 -3.57
CA LEU A 176 -2.07 3.78 -2.79
C LEU A 176 -3.60 3.69 -2.73
N GLU A 177 -4.32 4.82 -2.73
CA GLU A 177 -5.79 4.84 -2.62
C GLU A 177 -6.48 4.02 -3.73
N ARG A 178 -5.91 3.99 -4.93
CA ARG A 178 -6.43 3.18 -6.05
C ARG A 178 -6.31 1.68 -5.82
N LEU A 179 -5.38 1.24 -4.97
CA LEU A 179 -5.11 -0.16 -4.65
C LEU A 179 -5.97 -0.69 -3.49
N VAL A 180 -6.60 0.19 -2.72
CA VAL A 180 -7.38 -0.18 -1.52
C VAL A 180 -8.48 -1.19 -1.84
N ARG A 181 -9.31 -0.90 -2.85
CA ARG A 181 -10.43 -1.78 -3.21
C ARG A 181 -9.96 -3.15 -3.73
N PRO A 182 -9.07 -3.25 -4.73
CA PRO A 182 -8.59 -4.54 -5.21
C PRO A 182 -7.84 -5.33 -4.14
N PHE A 183 -7.09 -4.68 -3.27
CA PHE A 183 -6.41 -5.31 -2.15
C PHE A 183 -7.40 -5.90 -1.13
N ASN A 184 -8.43 -5.16 -0.75
CA ASN A 184 -9.44 -5.69 0.17
C ASN A 184 -10.18 -6.90 -0.40
N ILE A 185 -10.46 -6.92 -1.71
CA ILE A 185 -11.07 -8.08 -2.39
C ILE A 185 -10.11 -9.27 -2.35
N TYR A 186 -8.85 -9.06 -2.71
CA TYR A 186 -7.82 -10.09 -2.66
C TYR A 186 -7.72 -10.70 -1.26
N ARG A 187 -7.63 -9.87 -0.22
CA ARG A 187 -7.51 -10.31 1.17
C ARG A 187 -8.73 -11.12 1.65
N ILE A 188 -9.95 -10.74 1.25
CA ILE A 188 -11.16 -11.50 1.58
C ILE A 188 -11.10 -12.91 0.96
N ILE A 189 -10.67 -13.01 -0.29
CA ILE A 189 -10.57 -14.29 -1.00
C ILE A 189 -9.48 -15.17 -0.40
N GLU A 190 -8.31 -14.57 -0.10
CA GLU A 190 -7.22 -15.25 0.58
C GLU A 190 -7.66 -15.83 1.93
N GLN A 191 -8.32 -15.03 2.76
CA GLN A 191 -8.86 -15.49 4.05
C GLN A 191 -9.91 -16.59 3.88
N ALA A 192 -10.83 -16.44 2.91
CA ALA A 192 -11.82 -17.45 2.62
C ALA A 192 -11.19 -18.76 2.16
N GLN A 193 -10.14 -18.70 1.34
CA GLN A 193 -9.41 -19.88 0.88
C GLN A 193 -8.64 -20.57 2.03
N ILE A 194 -8.00 -19.81 2.90
CA ILE A 194 -7.32 -20.34 4.10
C ILE A 194 -8.35 -21.08 4.98
N ILE A 195 -9.49 -20.44 5.29
CA ILE A 195 -10.54 -21.04 6.10
C ILE A 195 -11.05 -22.32 5.43
N TRP A 196 -11.31 -22.27 4.13
CA TRP A 196 -11.81 -23.41 3.38
C TRP A 196 -10.78 -24.57 3.35
N THR A 197 -9.50 -24.28 3.09
CA THR A 197 -8.43 -25.27 3.11
C THR A 197 -8.29 -25.91 4.49
N VAL A 198 -8.29 -25.11 5.54
CA VAL A 198 -8.19 -25.62 6.94
C VAL A 198 -9.40 -26.49 7.28
N THR A 199 -10.63 -26.09 6.89
CA THR A 199 -11.85 -26.85 7.17
C THR A 199 -11.99 -28.11 6.32
N ASN A 200 -11.44 -28.13 5.10
CA ASN A 200 -11.55 -29.28 4.20
C ASN A 200 -10.34 -30.23 4.26
N ALA A 201 -9.16 -29.72 4.66
CA ALA A 201 -8.00 -30.57 4.92
C ALA A 201 -8.20 -31.50 6.14
N GLN A 202 -9.20 -31.23 6.96
CA GLN A 202 -9.53 -32.08 8.10
C GLN A 202 -10.22 -33.37 7.61
N TYR A 203 -9.73 -34.51 8.07
CA TYR A 203 -10.46 -35.75 7.96
C TYR A 203 -11.79 -35.62 8.71
N LYS A 204 -12.90 -35.68 7.98
CA LYS A 204 -14.23 -35.67 8.56
C LYS A 204 -14.57 -37.12 8.89
N MET A 205 -14.64 -37.44 10.17
CA MET A 205 -15.05 -38.74 10.61
C MET A 205 -16.52 -38.73 10.99
N LYS A 206 -17.30 -39.68 10.45
CA LYS A 206 -18.68 -39.95 10.83
C LYS A 206 -18.69 -41.10 11.79
N PHE A 207 -19.12 -40.85 13.01
CA PHE A 207 -19.35 -41.88 14.04
C PHE A 207 -20.82 -42.23 14.06
N THR A 208 -21.14 -43.48 13.72
CA THR A 208 -22.50 -43.98 13.76
C THR A 208 -22.67 -44.82 15.00
N ILE A 209 -23.59 -44.43 15.91
CA ILE A 209 -23.85 -45.14 17.14
C ILE A 209 -25.19 -45.86 17.06
N PRO A 210 -25.27 -47.21 17.24
CA PRO A 210 -26.53 -47.96 17.19
C PRO A 210 -27.38 -47.58 18.39
N THR A 211 -28.63 -47.16 18.15
CA THR A 211 -29.59 -46.71 19.17
C THR A 211 -30.91 -47.50 19.16
N LYS A 212 -31.01 -48.59 18.41
CA LYS A 212 -32.27 -49.33 18.12
C LYS A 212 -33.06 -49.75 19.34
N ASN A 213 -32.40 -50.09 20.41
CA ASN A 213 -33.07 -50.55 21.65
C ASN A 213 -33.13 -49.49 22.74
N MET A 214 -32.81 -48.24 22.43
CA MET A 214 -32.78 -47.16 23.39
C MET A 214 -34.00 -46.26 23.25
N ASN A 215 -34.54 -45.81 24.40
CA ASN A 215 -35.52 -44.73 24.38
C ASN A 215 -34.86 -43.47 23.84
N ARG A 216 -35.64 -42.62 23.13
CA ARG A 216 -35.15 -41.40 22.51
C ARG A 216 -34.32 -40.52 23.43
N VAL A 217 -34.68 -40.43 24.71
CA VAL A 217 -33.96 -39.67 25.72
C VAL A 217 -32.59 -40.31 26.03
N LEU A 218 -32.56 -41.65 26.16
CA LEU A 218 -31.32 -42.38 26.43
C LEU A 218 -30.38 -42.34 25.20
N ALA A 219 -30.92 -42.46 23.98
CA ALA A 219 -30.16 -42.34 22.76
C ALA A 219 -29.48 -40.95 22.63
N GLN A 220 -30.23 -39.88 22.95
CA GLN A 220 -29.66 -38.53 22.98
C GLN A 220 -28.60 -38.35 24.07
N GLN A 221 -28.81 -38.92 25.27
CA GLN A 221 -27.83 -38.82 26.35
C GLN A 221 -26.54 -39.58 26.01
N THR A 222 -26.66 -40.76 25.41
CA THR A 222 -25.51 -41.56 24.97
C THR A 222 -24.72 -40.82 23.88
N LEU A 223 -25.41 -40.23 22.92
CA LEU A 223 -24.80 -39.42 21.88
C LEU A 223 -24.10 -38.16 22.44
N MET A 224 -24.75 -37.42 23.35
CA MET A 224 -24.16 -36.26 24.02
C MET A 224 -22.95 -36.63 24.88
N THR A 225 -23.01 -37.74 25.58
CA THR A 225 -21.88 -38.20 26.41
C THR A 225 -20.68 -38.57 25.55
N ALA A 226 -20.93 -39.24 24.41
CA ALA A 226 -19.89 -39.56 23.45
C ALA A 226 -19.31 -38.28 22.81
N MET A 227 -20.16 -37.36 22.36
CA MET A 227 -19.73 -36.07 21.80
C MET A 227 -18.87 -35.27 22.78
N ASN A 228 -19.30 -35.15 24.06
CA ASN A 228 -18.57 -34.35 25.06
C ASN A 228 -17.22 -34.96 25.41
N ARG A 229 -17.02 -36.24 25.17
CA ARG A 229 -15.76 -36.95 25.43
C ARG A 229 -14.68 -36.66 24.39
N TYR A 230 -15.09 -36.27 23.19
CA TYR A 230 -14.21 -36.05 22.04
C TYR A 230 -14.28 -34.65 21.45
N LYS A 231 -15.03 -33.72 22.11
CA LYS A 231 -15.21 -32.36 21.60
C LYS A 231 -13.97 -31.50 21.84
N GLU A 232 -13.31 -31.11 20.78
CA GLU A 232 -12.23 -30.16 20.79
C GLU A 232 -12.64 -28.86 20.08
N ASP A 233 -12.41 -27.70 20.70
CA ASP A 233 -12.70 -26.39 20.14
C ASP A 233 -11.45 -25.83 19.46
N ILE A 234 -11.58 -25.55 18.15
CA ILE A 234 -10.54 -24.92 17.33
C ILE A 234 -10.87 -23.46 17.16
N LYS A 235 -9.92 -22.59 17.46
CA LYS A 235 -10.02 -21.14 17.19
C LYS A 235 -8.90 -20.69 16.29
N PHE A 236 -9.25 -19.94 15.24
CA PHE A 236 -8.31 -19.29 14.34
C PHE A 236 -8.14 -17.82 14.73
N VAL A 237 -6.91 -17.39 14.95
CA VAL A 237 -6.57 -16.01 15.26
C VAL A 237 -6.09 -15.34 13.96
N ALA A 238 -6.94 -14.49 13.37
CA ALA A 238 -6.71 -13.87 12.07
C ALA A 238 -5.50 -12.92 12.01
N ASP A 239 -5.10 -12.35 13.14
CA ASP A 239 -4.01 -11.36 13.19
C ASP A 239 -2.63 -12.01 13.20
N THR A 240 -2.48 -13.19 13.81
CA THR A 240 -1.20 -13.91 13.89
C THR A 240 -1.11 -15.10 12.94
N GLY A 241 -2.23 -15.52 12.36
CA GLY A 241 -2.30 -16.73 11.52
C GLY A 241 -2.17 -18.03 12.31
N GLU A 242 -2.26 -17.99 13.64
CA GLU A 242 -2.12 -19.16 14.51
C GLU A 242 -3.45 -19.87 14.72
N LEU A 243 -3.39 -21.21 14.74
CA LEU A 243 -4.50 -22.06 15.11
C LEU A 243 -4.36 -22.46 16.58
N THR A 244 -5.34 -22.12 17.39
CA THR A 244 -5.36 -22.49 18.81
C THR A 244 -6.47 -23.47 19.13
N ILE A 245 -6.16 -24.50 19.93
CA ILE A 245 -7.10 -25.48 20.43
C ILE A 245 -7.02 -25.46 21.95
N ASN A 246 -8.18 -25.26 22.60
CA ASN A 246 -8.24 -25.18 24.06
C ASN A 246 -7.19 -24.24 24.67
N GLY A 247 -6.80 -23.18 23.95
CA GLY A 247 -5.78 -22.21 24.36
C GLY A 247 -4.32 -22.68 24.18
N GLN A 248 -4.07 -23.81 23.55
CA GLN A 248 -2.74 -24.27 23.14
C GLN A 248 -2.61 -24.30 21.63
N VAL A 249 -1.42 -23.92 21.12
CA VAL A 249 -1.10 -23.99 19.70
C VAL A 249 -0.86 -25.46 19.32
N ASN A 250 -1.91 -26.12 18.89
CA ASN A 250 -1.83 -27.46 18.32
C ASN A 250 -2.73 -27.56 17.11
N MET A 251 -2.38 -28.37 16.15
CA MET A 251 -3.18 -28.61 14.95
C MET A 251 -3.94 -29.92 15.07
N PRO A 252 -5.23 -29.95 15.43
CA PRO A 252 -6.05 -31.11 15.21
C PRO A 252 -6.80 -31.00 13.89
N PHE A 253 -6.70 -32.03 13.13
CA PHE A 253 -7.23 -32.11 11.77
C PHE A 253 -8.49 -32.97 11.63
N ASN A 254 -9.24 -33.21 12.72
CA ASN A 254 -10.37 -34.11 12.69
C ASN A 254 -11.68 -33.39 13.02
N LYS A 255 -12.60 -33.38 12.08
CA LYS A 255 -13.97 -32.94 12.30
C LYS A 255 -14.87 -34.18 12.43
N GLU A 256 -15.50 -34.36 13.59
CA GLU A 256 -16.30 -35.52 13.90
C GLU A 256 -17.78 -35.24 13.73
N TYR A 257 -18.47 -36.15 13.06
CA TYR A 257 -19.92 -36.14 12.91
C TYR A 257 -20.49 -37.36 13.63
N TRP A 258 -21.32 -37.14 14.62
CA TRP A 258 -21.96 -38.17 15.42
C TRP A 258 -23.39 -38.33 14.97
N MET A 259 -23.76 -39.54 14.47
CA MET A 259 -25.12 -39.84 14.00
C MET A 259 -25.66 -41.05 14.74
N PRO A 260 -26.94 -41.00 15.23
CA PRO A 260 -27.62 -42.15 15.75
C PRO A 260 -28.02 -43.04 14.60
N ASP A 261 -27.82 -44.38 14.73
CA ASP A 261 -28.30 -45.38 13.81
C ASP A 261 -29.44 -46.18 14.43
N ASN A 262 -30.51 -46.36 13.67
CA ASN A 262 -31.67 -47.16 14.10
C ASN A 262 -31.59 -48.64 13.69
N GLU A 263 -30.52 -49.07 13.04
CA GLU A 263 -30.30 -50.45 12.63
C GLU A 263 -29.47 -51.23 13.70
N ASN A 264 -29.52 -52.56 13.62
CA ASN A 264 -28.75 -53.46 14.45
C ASN A 264 -27.28 -53.52 13.96
N GLY A 265 -26.57 -52.39 13.97
CA GLY A 265 -25.20 -52.32 13.53
C GLY A 265 -24.19 -52.26 14.70
N THR A 266 -22.96 -52.60 14.42
CA THR A 266 -21.80 -52.20 15.23
C THR A 266 -21.50 -50.72 15.00
N PRO A 267 -20.94 -49.99 15.97
CA PRO A 267 -20.50 -48.63 15.74
C PRO A 267 -19.57 -48.55 14.53
N GLU A 268 -19.92 -47.78 13.54
CA GLU A 268 -19.14 -47.60 12.31
C GLU A 268 -18.47 -46.23 12.32
N ILE A 269 -17.23 -46.21 11.89
CA ILE A 269 -16.46 -45.00 11.67
C ILE A 269 -16.18 -44.89 10.17
N GLU A 270 -16.85 -43.97 9.51
CA GLU A 270 -16.62 -43.68 8.11
C GLU A 270 -15.86 -42.35 7.95
N THR A 271 -14.87 -42.32 7.08
CA THR A 271 -14.26 -41.09 6.66
C THR A 271 -15.12 -40.43 5.60
N ILE A 272 -15.69 -39.27 5.95
CA ILE A 272 -16.37 -38.42 4.97
C ILE A 272 -15.29 -37.50 4.40
N GLY A 273 -14.57 -37.96 3.38
CA GLY A 273 -13.59 -37.13 2.65
C GLY A 273 -13.89 -37.22 1.18
N GLY A 274 -14.29 -36.14 0.58
CA GLY A 274 -14.04 -35.94 -0.85
C GLY A 274 -12.56 -35.63 -1.01
N ASP A 275 -12.02 -35.88 -2.19
CA ASP A 275 -10.68 -35.42 -2.54
C ASP A 275 -10.54 -33.97 -2.10
N GLY A 276 -9.59 -33.71 -1.19
CA GLY A 276 -9.34 -32.35 -0.73
C GLY A 276 -9.08 -31.46 -1.94
N PRO A 277 -9.25 -30.13 -1.82
CA PRO A 277 -8.97 -29.27 -2.94
C PRO A 277 -7.55 -29.58 -3.40
N GLU A 278 -7.42 -29.85 -4.68
CA GLU A 278 -6.09 -29.85 -5.27
C GLU A 278 -5.49 -28.47 -4.93
N LEU A 279 -4.35 -28.46 -4.27
CA LEU A 279 -3.59 -27.23 -3.94
C LEU A 279 -3.32 -26.36 -5.19
N ASN A 280 -3.62 -26.89 -6.38
CA ASN A 280 -3.51 -26.23 -7.67
C ASN A 280 -4.69 -25.32 -8.04
N ASP A 281 -5.82 -25.36 -7.34
CA ASP A 281 -6.98 -24.51 -7.67
C ASP A 281 -6.84 -23.07 -7.11
N ASN A 282 -5.62 -22.51 -7.24
CA ASN A 282 -5.28 -21.16 -6.87
C ASN A 282 -5.54 -20.12 -7.96
N ASP A 283 -6.25 -20.49 -9.03
CA ASP A 283 -6.46 -19.61 -10.18
C ASP A 283 -7.21 -18.33 -9.81
N GLN A 284 -8.17 -18.41 -8.89
CA GLN A 284 -8.88 -17.23 -8.40
C GLN A 284 -7.95 -16.30 -7.63
N LEU A 285 -7.14 -16.83 -6.73
CA LEU A 285 -6.18 -16.04 -5.96
C LEU A 285 -5.13 -15.39 -6.86
N LYS A 286 -4.59 -16.16 -7.82
CA LYS A 286 -3.67 -15.66 -8.85
C LYS A 286 -4.32 -14.56 -9.68
N PHE A 287 -5.57 -14.72 -10.08
CA PHE A 287 -6.31 -13.72 -10.85
C PHE A 287 -6.42 -12.39 -10.11
N PHE A 288 -6.83 -12.40 -8.82
CA PHE A 288 -6.96 -11.18 -8.04
C PHE A 288 -5.62 -10.55 -7.68
N LYS A 289 -4.59 -11.35 -7.43
CA LYS A 289 -3.22 -10.87 -7.26
C LYS A 289 -2.71 -10.17 -8.53
N ASN A 290 -2.89 -10.80 -9.69
CA ASN A 290 -2.52 -10.21 -10.99
C ASN A 290 -3.33 -8.93 -11.29
N MET A 291 -4.61 -8.88 -10.89
CA MET A 291 -5.43 -7.68 -10.99
C MET A 291 -4.87 -6.53 -10.14
N LEU A 292 -4.42 -6.83 -8.91
CA LEU A 292 -3.80 -5.85 -8.02
C LEU A 292 -2.53 -5.26 -8.67
N TYR A 293 -1.64 -6.11 -9.18
CA TYR A 293 -0.43 -5.67 -9.87
C TYR A 293 -0.73 -4.88 -11.17
N LYS A 294 -1.69 -5.30 -11.96
CA LYS A 294 -2.12 -4.56 -13.17
C LYS A 294 -2.62 -3.15 -12.82
N ILE A 295 -3.36 -3.00 -11.72
CA ILE A 295 -3.85 -1.69 -11.25
C ILE A 295 -2.69 -0.83 -10.74
N SER A 296 -1.65 -1.43 -10.15
CA SER A 296 -0.44 -0.72 -9.72
C SER A 296 0.34 -0.09 -10.87
N LYS A 297 0.12 -0.52 -12.11
CA LYS A 297 0.85 -0.14 -13.33
C LYS A 297 2.27 -0.70 -13.42
N ILE A 298 2.67 -1.56 -12.50
CA ILE A 298 3.95 -2.26 -12.59
C ILE A 298 3.78 -3.47 -13.50
N PRO A 299 4.68 -3.72 -14.45
CA PRO A 299 4.64 -4.89 -15.33
C PRO A 299 4.64 -6.19 -14.53
N LEU A 300 3.75 -7.12 -14.88
CA LEU A 300 3.64 -8.42 -14.19
C LEU A 300 4.94 -9.23 -14.29
N SER A 301 5.69 -9.06 -15.37
CA SER A 301 7.01 -9.69 -15.57
C SER A 301 8.03 -9.39 -14.46
N ARG A 302 7.81 -8.37 -13.65
CA ARG A 302 8.69 -8.03 -12.52
C ARG A 302 8.35 -8.78 -11.23
N PHE A 303 7.15 -9.35 -11.14
CA PHE A 303 6.69 -10.10 -9.97
C PHE A 303 6.67 -11.62 -10.18
N ASP A 304 6.43 -12.07 -11.42
CA ASP A 304 6.34 -13.51 -11.76
C ASP A 304 7.59 -13.98 -12.49
N GLN A 305 8.36 -14.85 -11.86
CA GLN A 305 9.49 -15.54 -12.51
C GLN A 305 9.02 -16.65 -13.46
N GLU A 306 7.80 -17.18 -13.30
CA GLU A 306 7.25 -18.24 -14.16
C GLU A 306 6.90 -17.75 -15.57
N SER A 307 6.73 -16.46 -15.80
CA SER A 307 6.50 -15.89 -17.14
C SER A 307 7.77 -15.78 -18.00
N SER A 308 8.92 -16.20 -17.49
CA SER A 308 10.21 -16.12 -18.21
C SER A 308 10.32 -17.06 -19.43
N GLU A 309 9.47 -18.08 -19.53
CA GLU A 309 9.48 -19.00 -20.70
C GLU A 309 9.02 -18.34 -22.01
N THR A 310 8.36 -17.18 -21.95
CA THR A 310 7.91 -16.43 -23.15
C THR A 310 8.87 -15.36 -23.63
N TRP A 311 10.07 -15.27 -23.03
CA TRP A 311 11.06 -14.23 -23.34
C TRP A 311 11.54 -14.22 -24.80
N PHE A 312 11.58 -15.38 -25.46
CA PHE A 312 12.13 -15.53 -26.83
C PHE A 312 11.09 -15.62 -27.96
N GLY A 313 9.81 -15.29 -27.71
CA GLY A 313 8.74 -15.39 -28.71
C GLY A 313 7.96 -14.09 -28.90
N ALA A 314 6.75 -14.20 -29.41
CA ALA A 314 5.78 -13.10 -29.60
C ALA A 314 5.50 -12.28 -28.31
N GLY A 315 5.88 -12.82 -27.15
CA GLY A 315 5.81 -12.15 -25.84
C GLY A 315 6.81 -11.01 -25.64
N ALA A 316 7.98 -11.04 -26.29
CA ALA A 316 9.04 -10.04 -26.08
C ALA A 316 8.60 -8.63 -26.48
N THR A 317 7.86 -8.48 -27.57
CA THR A 317 7.32 -7.16 -28.00
C THR A 317 6.25 -6.64 -27.08
N SER A 318 5.45 -7.50 -26.45
CA SER A 318 4.43 -7.12 -25.49
C SER A 318 5.05 -6.69 -24.15
N VAL A 319 6.09 -7.39 -23.69
CA VAL A 319 6.86 -7.01 -22.50
C VAL A 319 7.55 -5.66 -22.72
N ALA A 320 8.19 -5.44 -23.87
CA ALA A 320 8.82 -4.16 -24.20
C ALA A 320 7.83 -2.99 -24.20
N ARG A 321 6.61 -3.20 -24.70
CA ARG A 321 5.56 -2.17 -24.68
C ARG A 321 5.12 -1.83 -23.25
N THR A 322 4.92 -2.84 -22.41
CA THR A 322 4.53 -2.62 -21.00
C THR A 322 5.62 -1.91 -20.21
N GLU A 323 6.89 -2.21 -20.46
CA GLU A 323 8.02 -1.52 -19.85
C GLU A 323 8.13 -0.05 -20.29
N ILE A 324 7.88 0.25 -21.58
CA ILE A 324 7.84 1.63 -22.08
C ILE A 324 6.71 2.42 -21.41
N ASP A 325 5.52 1.83 -21.32
CA ASP A 325 4.38 2.49 -20.67
C ASP A 325 4.62 2.70 -19.16
N PHE A 326 5.29 1.75 -18.52
CA PHE A 326 5.73 1.88 -17.13
C PHE A 326 6.76 3.01 -16.98
N GLY A 327 7.77 3.09 -17.83
CA GLY A 327 8.75 4.18 -17.82
C GLY A 327 8.11 5.57 -17.97
N ARG A 328 7.12 5.70 -18.87
CA ARG A 328 6.32 6.93 -19.00
C ARG A 328 5.55 7.26 -17.72
N TYR A 329 4.99 6.24 -17.07
CA TYR A 329 4.27 6.42 -15.82
C TYR A 329 5.20 6.86 -14.68
N VAL A 330 6.39 6.26 -14.57
CA VAL A 330 7.45 6.65 -13.63
C VAL A 330 7.86 8.10 -13.83
N THR A 331 8.10 8.52 -15.08
CA THR A 331 8.42 9.92 -15.41
C THR A 331 7.31 10.87 -14.98
N ARG A 332 6.05 10.48 -15.20
CA ARG A 332 4.90 11.27 -14.76
C ARG A 332 4.81 11.42 -13.23
N LEU A 333 5.23 10.41 -12.47
CA LEU A 333 5.27 10.49 -11.00
C LEU A 333 6.43 11.34 -10.49
N ARG A 334 7.56 11.33 -11.20
CA ARG A 334 8.74 12.14 -10.85
C ARG A 334 8.48 13.64 -10.97
N ASN A 335 7.69 14.06 -11.96
CA ASN A 335 7.45 15.47 -12.24
C ASN A 335 6.88 16.27 -11.06
N PRO A 336 5.78 15.89 -10.40
CA PRO A 336 5.29 16.62 -9.24
C PRO A 336 6.28 16.58 -8.07
N PHE A 337 7.00 15.47 -7.88
CA PHE A 337 8.00 15.33 -6.82
C PHE A 337 9.19 16.26 -7.03
N ALA A 338 9.63 16.47 -8.26
CA ALA A 338 10.70 17.41 -8.60
C ALA A 338 10.42 18.85 -8.17
N GLN A 339 9.14 19.24 -8.03
CA GLN A 339 8.74 20.57 -7.58
C GLN A 339 9.23 20.91 -6.16
N ILE A 340 9.60 19.90 -5.36
CA ILE A 340 10.20 20.11 -4.03
C ILE A 340 11.50 20.92 -4.15
N ILE A 341 12.27 20.70 -5.20
CA ILE A 341 13.51 21.44 -5.45
C ILE A 341 13.31 22.59 -6.43
N LEU A 342 12.49 22.39 -7.48
CA LEU A 342 12.33 23.41 -8.52
C LEU A 342 11.70 24.69 -7.98
N LYS A 343 10.67 24.58 -7.13
CA LYS A 343 9.99 25.77 -6.58
C LYS A 343 10.90 26.65 -5.70
N PRO A 344 11.75 26.11 -4.81
CA PRO A 344 12.70 26.92 -4.05
C PRO A 344 13.86 27.50 -4.87
N LEU A 345 14.11 26.99 -6.09
CA LEU A 345 15.15 27.50 -6.99
C LEU A 345 14.64 28.63 -7.90
N GLN A 346 13.34 28.73 -8.13
CA GLN A 346 12.66 29.81 -8.82
C GLN A 346 12.62 31.10 -7.99
#